data_2e9e2550bb7c5f5a6af7479d0942f89b
#
_entry.id   2e9e2550bb7c5f5a6af7479d0942f89b
#
_cell.length_a   1.000
_cell.length_b   1.000
_cell.length_c   1.000
_cell.angle_alpha   90.00
_cell.angle_beta   90.00
_cell.angle_gamma   90.00
#
_symmetry.space_group_name_H-M   'P 1'
#
loop_
_entity.id
_entity.type
_entity.pdbx_description
1 polymer ?
#
loop_
_entity_poly.entity_id
_entity_poly.type
_entity_poly.pdbx_seq_one_letter_code
_entity_poly.pdbx_strand_id
1 'polypeptide(L)'
;MMKRVMIVDALNAYFRAYIVNPSLSKNGQPIGGYKGFLGILQKLCREMKPDEIIIAWDGAGGSLRRKEVNSNYKEGRKPIRLNRDVRVLTKDEEMQNKVWQQYRLMEMLNFMPVIQLMADRVEADDIISYVTQSPQYSGWEKIIISSDKDFFQL
;
A
#
# COMPACT_ATOMS: atom_id res chain seq x y z
N MET A 1 6.57 21.15 -19.69
CA MET A 1 5.44 20.43 -19.09
C MET A 1 5.67 20.16 -17.61
N MET A 2 4.61 20.27 -16.81
CA MET A 2 4.68 19.97 -15.38
C MET A 2 4.95 18.48 -15.19
N LYS A 3 5.93 18.15 -14.36
CA LYS A 3 6.21 16.77 -13.99
C LYS A 3 5.18 16.28 -12.97
N ARG A 4 4.95 14.99 -12.94
CA ARG A 4 3.99 14.32 -12.06
C ARG A 4 4.67 13.29 -11.19
N VAL A 5 4.40 13.32 -9.89
CA VAL A 5 4.77 12.27 -8.95
C VAL A 5 3.51 11.58 -8.45
N MET A 6 3.45 10.27 -8.58
CA MET A 6 2.35 9.47 -8.06
C MET A 6 2.81 8.81 -6.76
N ILE A 7 2.06 9.04 -5.70
CA ILE A 7 2.40 8.56 -4.36
C ILE A 7 1.31 7.59 -3.94
N VAL A 8 1.68 6.34 -3.71
CA VAL A 8 0.75 5.25 -3.41
C VAL A 8 0.85 4.86 -1.94
N ASP A 9 -0.30 4.89 -1.26
CA ASP A 9 -0.43 4.29 0.08
C ASP A 9 -0.46 2.77 -0.13
N ALA A 10 0.67 2.13 0.11
CA ALA A 10 0.90 0.76 -0.31
C ALA A 10 0.00 -0.24 0.42
N LEU A 11 -0.08 -0.17 1.74
CA LEU A 11 -0.92 -1.11 2.48
C LEU A 11 -2.39 -0.96 2.15
N ASN A 12 -2.84 0.27 1.95
CA ASN A 12 -4.23 0.52 1.57
C ASN A 12 -4.56 -0.17 0.24
N ALA A 13 -3.71 0.03 -0.77
CA ALA A 13 -3.89 -0.59 -2.08
C ALA A 13 -3.74 -2.13 -2.01
N TYR A 14 -2.77 -2.60 -1.23
CA TYR A 14 -2.51 -4.04 -1.06
C TYR A 14 -3.68 -4.74 -0.38
N PHE A 15 -4.18 -4.19 0.72
CA PHE A 15 -5.29 -4.82 1.45
C PHE A 15 -6.56 -4.84 0.62
N ARG A 16 -6.82 -3.79 -0.15
CA ARG A 16 -7.95 -3.79 -1.07
C ARG A 16 -7.82 -4.91 -2.10
N ALA A 17 -6.65 -5.06 -2.71
CA ALA A 17 -6.39 -6.12 -3.67
C ALA A 17 -6.50 -7.51 -3.02
N TYR A 18 -5.94 -7.66 -1.82
CA TYR A 18 -5.97 -8.90 -1.07
C TYR A 18 -7.40 -9.37 -0.79
N ILE A 19 -8.29 -8.45 -0.41
CA ILE A 19 -9.67 -8.78 -0.10
C ILE A 19 -10.48 -9.12 -1.35
N VAL A 20 -10.25 -8.41 -2.44
CA VAL A 20 -11.13 -8.44 -3.63
C VAL A 20 -10.68 -9.46 -4.67
N ASN A 21 -9.37 -9.64 -4.85
CA ASN A 21 -8.85 -10.45 -5.95
C ASN A 21 -8.70 -11.92 -5.52
N PRO A 22 -9.45 -12.86 -6.12
CA PRO A 22 -9.44 -14.27 -5.71
C PRO A 22 -8.37 -15.11 -6.41
N SER A 23 -7.38 -14.50 -7.05
CA SER A 23 -6.38 -15.23 -7.82
C SER A 23 -5.58 -16.21 -6.97
N LEU A 24 -5.35 -17.40 -7.53
CA LEU A 24 -4.57 -18.46 -6.90
C LEU A 24 -3.37 -18.82 -7.77
N SER A 25 -2.28 -19.23 -7.13
CA SER A 25 -1.12 -19.79 -7.82
C SER A 25 -1.45 -21.19 -8.36
N LYS A 26 -0.52 -21.76 -9.13
CA LYS A 26 -0.66 -23.14 -9.63
C LYS A 26 -0.81 -24.15 -8.50
N ASN A 27 -0.24 -23.85 -7.33
CA ASN A 27 -0.30 -24.71 -6.14
C ASN A 27 -1.51 -24.39 -5.24
N GLY A 28 -2.41 -23.51 -5.67
CA GLY A 28 -3.60 -23.17 -4.92
C GLY A 28 -3.40 -22.12 -3.83
N GLN A 29 -2.23 -21.50 -3.73
CA GLN A 29 -1.99 -20.44 -2.75
C GLN A 29 -2.58 -19.12 -3.23
N PRO A 30 -3.25 -18.34 -2.34
CA PRO A 30 -3.73 -17.02 -2.72
C PRO A 30 -2.59 -16.09 -3.13
N ILE A 31 -2.76 -15.42 -4.26
CA ILE A 31 -1.80 -14.44 -4.78
C ILE A 31 -2.47 -13.14 -5.21
N GLY A 32 -3.74 -12.96 -4.86
CA GLY A 32 -4.53 -11.80 -5.30
C GLY A 32 -4.00 -10.46 -4.77
N GLY A 33 -3.35 -10.47 -3.60
CA GLY A 33 -2.82 -9.25 -3.01
C GLY A 33 -1.75 -8.61 -3.88
N TYR A 34 -0.68 -9.34 -4.18
CA TYR A 34 0.38 -8.75 -5.01
C TYR A 34 -0.02 -8.65 -6.47
N LYS A 35 -0.74 -9.63 -6.99
CA LYS A 35 -1.19 -9.61 -8.39
C LYS A 35 -2.15 -8.45 -8.65
N GLY A 36 -3.09 -8.24 -7.75
CA GLY A 36 -4.04 -7.13 -7.84
C GLY A 36 -3.36 -5.79 -7.68
N PHE A 37 -2.42 -5.67 -6.75
CA PHE A 37 -1.65 -4.43 -6.58
C PHE A 37 -0.90 -4.06 -7.86
N LEU A 38 -0.18 -5.00 -8.45
CA LEU A 38 0.58 -4.75 -9.68
C LEU A 38 -0.35 -4.39 -10.84
N GLY A 39 -1.52 -5.02 -10.92
CA GLY A 39 -2.53 -4.69 -11.92
C GLY A 39 -3.05 -3.27 -11.78
N ILE A 40 -3.35 -2.85 -10.55
CA ILE A 40 -3.79 -1.49 -10.24
C ILE A 40 -2.70 -0.49 -10.58
N LEU A 41 -1.46 -0.78 -10.18
CA LEU A 41 -0.31 0.09 -10.45
C LEU A 41 -0.12 0.29 -11.95
N GLN A 42 -0.20 -0.80 -12.73
CA GLN A 42 -0.07 -0.74 -14.18
C GLN A 42 -1.17 0.13 -14.80
N LYS A 43 -2.40 -0.04 -14.34
CA LYS A 43 -3.53 0.77 -14.82
C LYS A 43 -3.33 2.25 -14.53
N LEU A 44 -2.91 2.57 -13.31
CA LEU A 44 -2.66 3.95 -12.88
C LEU A 44 -1.53 4.59 -13.68
N CYS A 45 -0.48 3.83 -13.98
CA CYS A 45 0.61 4.35 -14.81
C CYS A 45 0.15 4.71 -16.21
N ARG A 46 -0.74 3.89 -16.80
CA ARG A 46 -1.29 4.20 -18.11
C ARG A 46 -2.21 5.42 -18.11
N GLU A 47 -2.99 5.58 -17.04
CA GLU A 47 -3.96 6.67 -16.94
C GLU A 47 -3.32 8.00 -16.54
N MET A 48 -2.42 7.96 -15.56
CA MET A 48 -1.84 9.16 -14.93
C MET A 48 -0.51 9.58 -15.54
N LYS A 49 0.19 8.67 -16.19
CA LYS A 49 1.50 8.92 -16.83
C LYS A 49 2.47 9.65 -15.91
N PRO A 50 2.77 9.10 -14.72
CA PRO A 50 3.67 9.76 -13.78
C PRO A 50 5.11 9.74 -14.27
N ASP A 51 5.87 10.78 -13.90
CA ASP A 51 7.31 10.83 -14.12
C ASP A 51 8.06 10.08 -13.04
N GLU A 52 7.53 10.09 -11.81
CA GLU A 52 8.05 9.29 -10.70
C GLU A 52 6.92 8.64 -9.92
N ILE A 53 7.21 7.47 -9.35
CA ILE A 53 6.26 6.71 -8.53
C ILE A 53 6.91 6.44 -7.18
N ILE A 54 6.22 6.83 -6.10
CA ILE A 54 6.64 6.56 -4.74
C ILE A 54 5.63 5.62 -4.10
N ILE A 55 6.13 4.53 -3.56
CA ILE A 55 5.34 3.53 -2.84
C ILE A 55 5.64 3.71 -1.36
N ALA A 56 4.66 4.20 -0.60
CA ALA A 56 4.82 4.49 0.81
C ALA A 56 4.24 3.34 1.65
N TRP A 57 5.10 2.71 2.45
CA TRP A 57 4.74 1.61 3.34
C TRP A 57 4.65 2.09 4.78
N ASP A 58 3.74 1.50 5.55
CA ASP A 58 3.74 1.66 7.01
C ASP A 58 4.97 0.94 7.57
N GLY A 59 5.71 1.62 8.41
CA GLY A 59 6.85 1.02 9.09
C GLY A 59 6.43 0.15 10.26
N ALA A 60 7.32 -0.73 10.72
CA ALA A 60 7.07 -1.55 11.89
C ALA A 60 6.76 -0.65 13.10
N GLY A 61 5.64 -0.91 13.76
CA GLY A 61 5.23 -0.13 14.93
C GLY A 61 4.74 1.28 14.61
N GLY A 62 4.43 1.60 13.36
CA GLY A 62 3.96 2.93 12.97
C GLY A 62 2.75 3.40 13.76
N SER A 63 1.77 2.53 13.95
CA SER A 63 0.57 2.88 14.71
C SER A 63 0.81 3.05 16.21
N LEU A 64 1.92 2.52 16.76
CA LEU A 64 2.23 2.65 18.17
C LEU A 64 2.49 4.10 18.57
N ARG A 65 3.18 4.85 17.70
CA ARG A 65 3.46 6.26 17.96
C ARG A 65 2.18 7.07 18.16
N ARG A 66 1.17 6.82 17.32
CA ARG A 66 -0.11 7.52 17.43
C ARG A 66 -0.94 7.00 18.60
N LYS A 67 -0.81 5.73 18.98
CA LYS A 67 -1.45 5.18 20.18
C LYS A 67 -0.87 5.76 21.46
N GLU A 68 0.41 6.12 21.47
CA GLU A 68 1.03 6.81 22.61
C GLU A 68 0.37 8.17 22.85
N VAL A 69 -0.06 8.85 21.78
CA VAL A 69 -0.75 10.15 21.86
C VAL A 69 -2.25 9.97 22.03
N ASN A 70 -2.85 8.98 21.38
CA ASN A 70 -4.28 8.69 21.44
C ASN A 70 -4.48 7.18 21.59
N SER A 71 -4.81 6.72 22.79
CA SER A 71 -4.97 5.31 23.09
C SER A 71 -6.07 4.62 22.30
N ASN A 72 -7.02 5.37 21.74
CA ASN A 72 -8.12 4.82 20.97
C ASN A 72 -7.83 4.74 19.47
N TYR A 73 -6.63 5.16 19.05
CA TYR A 73 -6.30 5.15 17.63
C TYR A 73 -6.27 3.72 17.08
N LYS A 74 -7.05 3.50 16.04
CA LYS A 74 -7.22 2.18 15.38
C LYS A 74 -7.79 1.08 16.28
N GLU A 75 -8.23 1.41 17.50
CA GLU A 75 -8.91 0.45 18.36
C GLU A 75 -10.20 -0.01 17.70
N GLY A 76 -10.49 -1.30 17.78
CA GLY A 76 -11.69 -1.87 17.20
C GLY A 76 -11.65 -2.14 15.70
N ARG A 77 -10.55 -1.87 15.03
CA ARG A 77 -10.39 -2.29 13.63
C ARG A 77 -10.38 -3.81 13.53
N LYS A 78 -11.21 -4.33 12.61
CA LYS A 78 -11.27 -5.78 12.38
C LYS A 78 -10.06 -6.23 11.58
N PRO A 79 -9.54 -7.46 11.86
CA PRO A 79 -8.48 -8.03 11.03
C PRO A 79 -8.89 -8.13 9.57
N ILE A 80 -7.92 -7.88 8.68
CA ILE A 80 -8.12 -8.04 7.23
C ILE A 80 -8.17 -9.54 6.91
N ARG A 81 -9.23 -9.98 6.27
CA ARG A 81 -9.42 -11.37 5.86
C ARG A 81 -9.52 -11.49 4.35
N LEU A 82 -9.19 -12.69 3.84
CA LEU A 82 -9.33 -13.00 2.42
C LEU A 82 -10.77 -12.90 1.95
N ASN A 83 -10.92 -12.73 0.63
CA ASN A 83 -12.20 -12.84 -0.04
C ASN A 83 -12.88 -14.18 0.34
N ARG A 84 -14.19 -14.14 0.54
CA ARG A 84 -14.98 -15.30 0.97
C ARG A 84 -14.91 -16.49 0.03
N ASP A 85 -14.54 -16.29 -1.22
CA ASP A 85 -14.41 -17.36 -2.19
C ASP A 85 -13.19 -18.25 -1.95
N VAL A 86 -12.25 -17.81 -1.09
CA VAL A 86 -11.05 -18.55 -0.71
C VAL A 86 -11.21 -18.98 0.74
N ARG A 87 -11.77 -20.19 0.97
CA ARG A 87 -12.17 -20.63 2.32
C ARG A 87 -11.32 -21.77 2.88
N VAL A 88 -10.29 -22.19 2.16
CA VAL A 88 -9.52 -23.37 2.54
C VAL A 88 -8.43 -23.10 3.57
N LEU A 89 -8.20 -21.84 3.93
CA LEU A 89 -7.13 -21.47 4.85
C LEU A 89 -7.66 -21.18 6.25
N THR A 90 -6.90 -21.60 7.27
CA THR A 90 -7.14 -21.17 8.65
C THR A 90 -6.75 -19.71 8.80
N LYS A 91 -7.10 -19.10 9.94
CA LYS A 91 -6.73 -17.71 10.23
C LYS A 91 -5.20 -17.51 10.21
N ASP A 92 -4.46 -18.47 10.78
CA ASP A 92 -3.00 -18.39 10.82
C ASP A 92 -2.40 -18.53 9.43
N GLU A 93 -2.94 -19.44 8.62
CA GLU A 93 -2.49 -19.64 7.25
C GLU A 93 -2.79 -18.38 6.40
N GLU A 94 -3.94 -17.75 6.59
CA GLU A 94 -4.26 -16.49 5.90
C GLU A 94 -3.29 -15.39 6.29
N MET A 95 -2.97 -15.28 7.57
CA MET A 95 -2.02 -14.26 8.06
C MET A 95 -0.64 -14.49 7.46
N GLN A 96 -0.16 -15.73 7.47
CA GLN A 96 1.13 -16.08 6.87
C GLN A 96 1.14 -15.78 5.37
N ASN A 97 0.06 -16.13 4.68
CA ASN A 97 -0.07 -15.85 3.24
C ASN A 97 -0.07 -14.36 2.96
N LYS A 98 -0.80 -13.57 3.76
CA LYS A 98 -0.86 -12.11 3.61
C LYS A 98 0.53 -11.48 3.76
N VAL A 99 1.29 -11.92 4.76
CA VAL A 99 2.65 -11.42 4.98
C VAL A 99 3.56 -11.87 3.84
N TRP A 100 3.48 -13.12 3.43
CA TRP A 100 4.29 -13.65 2.32
C TRP A 100 4.04 -12.87 1.02
N GLN A 101 2.78 -12.61 0.69
CA GLN A 101 2.44 -11.86 -0.51
C GLN A 101 2.98 -10.43 -0.44
N GLN A 102 2.92 -9.80 0.73
CA GLN A 102 3.46 -8.45 0.91
C GLN A 102 4.96 -8.40 0.66
N TYR A 103 5.71 -9.33 1.25
CA TYR A 103 7.15 -9.42 1.01
C TYR A 103 7.46 -9.69 -0.45
N ARG A 104 6.70 -10.58 -1.07
CA ARG A 104 6.88 -10.88 -2.50
C ARG A 104 6.63 -9.65 -3.35
N LEU A 105 5.60 -8.88 -3.02
CA LEU A 105 5.31 -7.62 -3.71
C LEU A 105 6.46 -6.63 -3.58
N MET A 106 6.99 -6.46 -2.37
CA MET A 106 8.12 -5.56 -2.12
C MET A 106 9.36 -5.98 -2.93
N GLU A 107 9.61 -7.29 -3.01
CA GLU A 107 10.71 -7.81 -3.84
C GLU A 107 10.52 -7.47 -5.31
N MET A 108 9.30 -7.67 -5.83
CA MET A 108 9.00 -7.36 -7.24
C MET A 108 9.15 -5.88 -7.54
N LEU A 109 8.69 -5.02 -6.61
CA LEU A 109 8.77 -3.57 -6.78
C LEU A 109 10.22 -3.08 -6.81
N ASN A 110 11.14 -3.80 -6.16
CA ASN A 110 12.58 -3.45 -6.21
C ASN A 110 13.18 -3.58 -7.61
N PHE A 111 12.54 -4.34 -8.50
CA PHE A 111 12.98 -4.49 -9.88
C PHE A 111 12.26 -3.54 -10.84
N MET A 112 11.42 -2.67 -10.34
CA MET A 112 10.65 -1.72 -11.13
C MET A 112 11.15 -0.29 -10.91
N PRO A 113 10.87 0.64 -11.84
CA PRO A 113 11.30 2.04 -11.69
C PRO A 113 10.39 2.79 -10.71
N VAL A 114 10.35 2.34 -9.49
CA VAL A 114 9.59 2.96 -8.39
C VAL A 114 10.50 3.15 -7.19
N ILE A 115 10.14 4.10 -6.33
CA ILE A 115 10.86 4.36 -5.09
C ILE A 115 9.97 3.86 -3.95
N GLN A 116 10.47 2.89 -3.19
CA GLN A 116 9.77 2.41 -2.00
C GLN A 116 10.32 3.13 -0.76
N LEU A 117 9.42 3.67 0.06
CA LEU A 117 9.78 4.34 1.31
C LEU A 117 9.09 3.67 2.49
N MET A 118 9.86 3.40 3.53
CA MET A 118 9.39 2.87 4.80
C MET A 118 10.31 3.38 5.90
N ALA A 119 9.74 3.83 7.00
CA ALA A 119 10.51 4.26 8.15
C ALA A 119 9.92 3.65 9.43
N ASP A 120 10.80 3.17 10.33
CA ASP A 120 10.37 2.58 11.59
C ASP A 120 9.50 3.54 12.38
N ARG A 121 8.39 3.02 12.92
CA ARG A 121 7.43 3.74 13.75
C ARG A 121 6.75 4.92 13.04
N VAL A 122 6.78 4.92 11.71
CA VAL A 122 6.13 5.96 10.88
C VAL A 122 5.10 5.29 9.98
N GLU A 123 3.91 5.87 9.93
CA GLU A 123 2.86 5.38 9.03
C GLU A 123 3.04 5.93 7.62
N ALA A 124 2.44 5.24 6.64
CA ALA A 124 2.51 5.66 5.24
C ALA A 124 1.95 7.06 5.03
N ASP A 125 0.89 7.44 5.73
CA ASP A 125 0.30 8.77 5.58
C ASP A 125 1.25 9.89 6.02
N ASP A 126 2.09 9.65 7.02
CA ASP A 126 3.13 10.61 7.42
C ASP A 126 4.20 10.75 6.33
N ILE A 127 4.57 9.64 5.70
CA ILE A 127 5.52 9.65 4.57
C ILE A 127 4.91 10.42 3.40
N ILE A 128 3.65 10.19 3.09
CA ILE A 128 2.95 10.87 1.99
C ILE A 128 2.93 12.37 2.23
N SER A 129 2.59 12.80 3.44
CA SER A 129 2.61 14.22 3.81
C SER A 129 4.00 14.83 3.66
N TYR A 130 5.02 14.13 4.12
CA TYR A 130 6.41 14.58 4.00
C TYR A 130 6.81 14.76 2.53
N VAL A 131 6.49 13.79 1.70
CA VAL A 131 6.84 13.82 0.27
C VAL A 131 6.12 14.97 -0.44
N THR A 132 4.84 15.17 -0.16
CA THR A 132 4.06 16.26 -0.81
C THR A 132 4.61 17.64 -0.48
N GLN A 133 5.24 17.77 0.68
CA GLN A 133 5.81 19.04 1.14
C GLN A 133 7.32 19.17 0.86
N SER A 134 7.92 18.13 0.29
CA SER A 134 9.35 18.09 0.02
C SER A 134 9.74 19.09 -1.09
N PRO A 135 10.81 19.90 -0.89
CA PRO A 135 11.28 20.80 -1.94
C PRO A 135 11.63 20.12 -3.25
N GLN A 136 12.02 18.82 -3.19
CA GLN A 136 12.34 18.03 -4.37
C GLN A 136 11.19 17.99 -5.38
N TYR A 137 9.94 18.02 -4.88
CA TYR A 137 8.75 17.95 -5.72
C TYR A 137 8.00 19.27 -5.81
N SER A 138 8.68 20.37 -5.46
CA SER A 138 8.12 21.72 -5.63
C SER A 138 7.80 21.94 -7.10
N GLY A 139 6.58 22.39 -7.39
CA GLY A 139 6.13 22.61 -8.77
C GLY A 139 5.66 21.36 -9.51
N TRP A 140 5.80 20.18 -8.92
CA TRP A 140 5.27 18.96 -9.51
C TRP A 140 3.79 18.80 -9.18
N GLU A 141 3.04 18.21 -10.10
CA GLU A 141 1.71 17.71 -9.81
C GLU A 141 1.83 16.46 -8.94
N LYS A 142 1.12 16.44 -7.82
CA LYS A 142 1.19 15.33 -6.86
C LYS A 142 -0.12 14.57 -6.90
N ILE A 143 -0.03 13.28 -7.28
CA ILE A 143 -1.18 12.39 -7.41
C ILE A 143 -1.10 11.39 -6.26
N ILE A 144 -2.06 11.44 -5.34
CA ILE A 144 -2.08 10.56 -4.17
C ILE A 144 -3.10 9.46 -4.40
N ILE A 145 -2.63 8.22 -4.31
CA ILE A 145 -3.47 7.02 -4.48
C ILE A 145 -3.71 6.42 -3.10
N SER A 146 -4.88 6.71 -2.56
CA SER A 146 -5.35 6.18 -1.28
C SER A 146 -6.87 6.26 -1.24
N SER A 147 -7.49 5.40 -0.43
CA SER A 147 -8.92 5.53 -0.14
C SER A 147 -9.18 6.44 1.04
N ASP A 148 -8.13 6.97 1.68
CA ASP A 148 -8.27 7.88 2.82
C ASP A 148 -8.59 9.28 2.30
N LYS A 149 -9.77 9.78 2.69
CA LYS A 149 -10.25 11.09 2.24
C LYS A 149 -9.41 12.25 2.75
N ASP A 150 -8.64 12.05 3.81
CA ASP A 150 -7.81 13.12 4.39
C ASP A 150 -6.72 13.59 3.43
N PHE A 151 -6.32 12.76 2.50
CA PHE A 151 -5.30 13.13 1.51
C PHE A 151 -5.80 14.05 0.42
N PHE A 152 -7.09 14.12 0.18
CA PHE A 152 -7.63 15.01 -0.85
C PHE A 152 -7.42 16.50 -0.55
N GLN A 153 -7.01 16.82 0.67
CA GLN A 153 -6.78 18.21 1.10
C GLN A 153 -5.32 18.66 1.00
N LEU A 154 -4.42 17.78 0.61
CA LEU A 154 -2.99 18.08 0.55
C LEU A 154 -2.55 18.73 -0.77
#